data_853a2e825ccc9c2234a9b9917592b473
#
_entry.id   853a2e825ccc9c2234a9b9917592b473
#
_cell.length_a   1.000
_cell.length_b   1.000
_cell.length_c   1.000
_cell.angle_alpha   90.00
_cell.angle_beta   90.00
_cell.angle_gamma   90.00
#
_symmetry.space_group_name_H-M   'P 1'
#
loop_
_entity.id
_entity.type
_entity.pdbx_description
1 polymer ?
#
loop_
_entity_poly.entity_id
_entity_poly.type
_entity_poly.pdbx_seq_one_letter_code
_entity_poly.pdbx_strand_id
1 'polypeptide(L)'
;MSRRRAQPEPPARPAAAFRAAGLVHVYREAETDVAALRGIDLTVPPGQRVALLGPSGSGKSTLLSIAAGLMRPSAGIASVWDQDLGAAGPADLERLRRDVLGLMLQGADVNLIGHESAHANVAWTVRGTDDRDASLGERVLAAGGVADDGRPVARLSPSQRQTAALAVALATRPRLLLADEPTSRLDDHAREALLDLLVTETEREGIAVLLVTHDERVARRMQRMVHLRDGRVGEEDSGSGRRAVVTADGSVPIPEHLRAGWPAGALVTVEPDGSGGLVVRRTEETP
;
A
#
# COMPACT_ATOMS: atom_id res chain seq x y z
N MET A 1 6.97 -0.31 53.51
CA MET A 1 7.54 -0.77 52.22
C MET A 1 6.41 -1.22 51.30
N SER A 2 5.96 -0.33 50.42
CA SER A 2 4.82 -0.57 49.51
C SER A 2 5.35 -1.24 48.24
N ARG A 3 4.91 -2.48 47.98
CA ARG A 3 5.23 -3.20 46.73
C ARG A 3 4.46 -2.54 45.60
N ARG A 4 5.15 -1.81 44.68
CA ARG A 4 4.60 -1.41 43.41
C ARG A 4 4.16 -2.67 42.66
N ARG A 5 2.86 -2.82 42.43
CA ARG A 5 2.34 -3.81 41.48
C ARG A 5 2.88 -3.45 40.10
N ALA A 6 3.63 -4.35 39.50
CA ALA A 6 4.00 -4.24 38.07
C ALA A 6 2.70 -4.17 37.28
N GLN A 7 2.57 -3.13 36.46
CA GLN A 7 1.51 -3.05 35.46
C GLN A 7 1.75 -4.20 34.44
N PRO A 8 0.70 -4.94 34.04
CA PRO A 8 0.86 -5.97 33.04
C PRO A 8 1.41 -5.32 31.78
N GLU A 9 2.45 -5.91 31.18
CA GLU A 9 2.95 -5.54 29.87
C GLU A 9 1.78 -5.56 28.87
N PRO A 10 1.62 -4.51 28.05
CA PRO A 10 0.59 -4.52 27.01
C PRO A 10 0.81 -5.75 26.12
N PRO A 11 -0.26 -6.42 25.67
CA PRO A 11 -0.15 -7.62 24.83
C PRO A 11 0.72 -7.31 23.64
N ALA A 12 1.66 -8.22 23.32
CA ALA A 12 2.54 -8.10 22.17
C ALA A 12 1.71 -7.78 20.92
N ARG A 13 1.97 -6.62 20.30
CA ARG A 13 1.24 -6.20 19.10
C ARG A 13 1.49 -7.22 18.01
N PRO A 14 0.46 -7.67 17.25
CA PRO A 14 0.65 -8.62 16.18
C PRO A 14 1.66 -8.03 15.19
N ALA A 15 2.60 -8.87 14.75
CA ALA A 15 3.56 -8.49 13.72
C ALA A 15 2.83 -7.96 12.48
N ALA A 16 3.27 -6.85 11.91
CA ALA A 16 2.71 -6.24 10.72
C ALA A 16 3.79 -6.08 9.65
N ALA A 17 3.46 -6.40 8.41
CA ALA A 17 4.36 -6.13 7.28
C ALA A 17 4.54 -4.62 7.08
N PHE A 18 3.44 -3.86 7.21
CA PHE A 18 3.44 -2.40 7.31
C PHE A 18 2.42 -1.95 8.34
N ARG A 19 2.77 -0.92 9.09
CA ARG A 19 1.89 -0.26 10.04
C ARG A 19 2.06 1.26 9.98
N ALA A 20 0.93 1.94 9.87
CA ALA A 20 0.80 3.37 10.14
C ALA A 20 -0.12 3.56 11.34
N ALA A 21 0.21 4.48 12.24
CA ALA A 21 -0.62 4.84 13.39
C ALA A 21 -0.61 6.37 13.58
N GLY A 22 -1.77 6.99 13.40
CA GLY A 22 -1.93 8.44 13.46
C GLY A 22 -1.01 9.17 12.47
N LEU A 23 -0.71 8.57 11.32
CA LEU A 23 0.33 9.04 10.40
C LEU A 23 -0.07 10.33 9.70
N VAL A 24 0.76 11.36 9.84
CA VAL A 24 0.56 12.68 9.21
C VAL A 24 1.75 12.98 8.32
N HIS A 25 1.47 13.55 7.14
CA HIS A 25 2.50 14.13 6.29
C HIS A 25 2.02 15.44 5.67
N VAL A 26 2.87 16.46 5.80
CA VAL A 26 2.62 17.81 5.29
C VAL A 26 3.76 18.18 4.35
N TYR A 27 3.41 18.46 3.10
CA TYR A 27 4.34 19.10 2.16
C TYR A 27 4.41 20.58 2.49
N ARG A 28 5.62 21.09 2.66
CA ARG A 28 5.88 22.52 2.85
C ARG A 28 6.22 23.13 1.49
N GLU A 29 5.32 23.92 0.97
CA GLU A 29 5.54 24.77 -0.21
C GLU A 29 5.72 26.20 0.24
N ALA A 30 6.39 27.05 -0.58
CA ALA A 30 6.87 28.37 -0.18
C ALA A 30 5.80 29.28 0.42
N GLU A 31 4.51 29.10 0.10
CA GLU A 31 3.40 29.96 0.60
C GLU A 31 2.24 29.16 1.24
N THR A 32 2.21 27.84 1.11
CA THR A 32 1.10 27.02 1.65
C THR A 32 1.58 25.65 2.08
N ASP A 33 1.17 25.23 3.27
CA ASP A 33 1.37 23.86 3.75
C ASP A 33 0.21 22.98 3.27
N VAL A 34 0.53 21.89 2.56
CA VAL A 34 -0.47 20.92 2.06
C VAL A 34 -0.39 19.64 2.86
N ALA A 35 -1.39 19.37 3.68
CA ALA A 35 -1.49 18.12 4.43
C ALA A 35 -1.99 16.98 3.50
N ALA A 36 -1.05 16.13 3.05
CA ALA A 36 -1.34 14.99 2.19
C ALA A 36 -1.86 13.77 2.98
N LEU A 37 -1.41 13.58 4.23
CA LEU A 37 -1.91 12.54 5.14
C LEU A 37 -2.34 13.19 6.46
N ARG A 38 -3.49 12.76 6.97
CA ARG A 38 -4.17 13.42 8.10
C ARG A 38 -4.60 12.42 9.18
N GLY A 39 -3.63 11.73 9.78
CA GLY A 39 -3.90 10.75 10.83
C GLY A 39 -4.32 9.39 10.26
N ILE A 40 -3.49 8.81 9.39
CA ILE A 40 -3.75 7.49 8.82
C ILE A 40 -3.46 6.40 9.84
N ASP A 41 -4.46 5.55 10.05
CA ASP A 41 -4.32 4.27 10.72
C ASP A 41 -4.51 3.15 9.70
N LEU A 42 -3.44 2.39 9.44
CA LEU A 42 -3.43 1.29 8.48
C LEU A 42 -2.47 0.20 8.95
N THR A 43 -2.92 -1.05 8.89
CA THR A 43 -2.07 -2.21 9.13
C THR A 43 -2.16 -3.17 7.95
N VAL A 44 -1.02 -3.61 7.44
CA VAL A 44 -0.89 -4.69 6.45
C VAL A 44 -0.29 -5.89 7.18
N PRO A 45 -1.06 -6.94 7.45
CA PRO A 45 -0.55 -8.17 8.05
C PRO A 45 0.45 -8.89 7.13
N PRO A 46 1.33 -9.75 7.69
CA PRO A 46 2.18 -10.63 6.89
C PRO A 46 1.37 -11.47 5.89
N GLY A 47 1.84 -11.57 4.65
CA GLY A 47 1.23 -12.35 3.59
C GLY A 47 -0.13 -11.83 3.08
N GLN A 48 -0.67 -10.75 3.64
CA GLN A 48 -1.93 -10.17 3.17
C GLN A 48 -1.70 -9.22 1.99
N ARG A 49 -2.59 -9.28 1.02
CA ARG A 49 -2.64 -8.35 -0.12
C ARG A 49 -3.70 -7.28 0.14
N VAL A 50 -3.25 -6.04 0.29
CA VAL A 50 -4.09 -4.87 0.57
C VAL A 50 -4.02 -3.89 -0.59
N ALA A 51 -5.16 -3.47 -1.12
CA ALA A 51 -5.25 -2.36 -2.06
C ALA A 51 -5.63 -1.06 -1.34
N LEU A 52 -4.91 -0.01 -1.64
CA LEU A 52 -5.24 1.36 -1.26
C LEU A 52 -5.89 2.05 -2.46
N LEU A 53 -7.18 2.28 -2.38
CA LEU A 53 -8.01 2.85 -3.44
C LEU A 53 -8.36 4.30 -3.12
N GLY A 54 -8.39 5.16 -4.12
CA GLY A 54 -8.83 6.55 -3.95
C GLY A 54 -8.52 7.43 -5.16
N PRO A 55 -9.11 8.62 -5.23
CA PRO A 55 -8.89 9.55 -6.31
C PRO A 55 -7.44 10.05 -6.36
N SER A 56 -7.06 10.68 -7.47
CA SER A 56 -5.76 11.38 -7.56
C SER A 56 -5.67 12.45 -6.48
N GLY A 57 -4.49 12.61 -5.88
CA GLY A 57 -4.27 13.60 -4.80
C GLY A 57 -4.76 13.16 -3.41
N SER A 58 -5.32 11.97 -3.23
CA SER A 58 -5.80 11.51 -1.92
C SER A 58 -4.70 11.13 -0.91
N GLY A 59 -3.42 11.14 -1.30
CA GLY A 59 -2.28 10.82 -0.43
C GLY A 59 -1.71 9.40 -0.61
N LYS A 60 -2.23 8.59 -1.56
CA LYS A 60 -1.81 7.18 -1.76
C LYS A 60 -0.30 7.02 -2.02
N SER A 61 0.23 7.74 -3.02
CA SER A 61 1.66 7.67 -3.36
C SER A 61 2.55 8.25 -2.25
N THR A 62 2.04 9.22 -1.49
CA THR A 62 2.71 9.73 -0.28
C THR A 62 2.83 8.64 0.78
N LEU A 63 1.74 7.93 1.06
CA LEU A 63 1.75 6.81 2.01
C LEU A 63 2.68 5.69 1.55
N LEU A 64 2.65 5.35 0.25
CA LEU A 64 3.55 4.35 -0.32
C LEU A 64 5.02 4.79 -0.22
N SER A 65 5.33 6.06 -0.51
CA SER A 65 6.70 6.62 -0.39
C SER A 65 7.20 6.58 1.05
N ILE A 66 6.34 6.81 2.04
CA ILE A 66 6.69 6.64 3.45
C ILE A 66 6.93 5.15 3.75
N ALA A 67 6.05 4.25 3.32
CA ALA A 67 6.22 2.81 3.51
C ALA A 67 7.51 2.28 2.87
N ALA A 68 7.95 2.87 1.75
CA ALA A 68 9.21 2.56 1.08
C ALA A 68 10.45 3.17 1.79
N GLY A 69 10.26 3.96 2.84
CA GLY A 69 11.36 4.70 3.47
C GLY A 69 12.03 5.72 2.54
N LEU A 70 11.31 6.18 1.52
CA LEU A 70 11.75 7.25 0.61
C LEU A 70 11.40 8.64 1.16
N MET A 71 10.43 8.68 2.07
CA MET A 71 9.95 9.92 2.69
C MET A 71 9.72 9.69 4.18
N ARG A 72 10.06 10.69 5.00
CA ARG A 72 9.78 10.66 6.45
C ARG A 72 8.39 11.21 6.74
N PRO A 73 7.65 10.61 7.68
CA PRO A 73 6.40 11.20 8.14
C PRO A 73 6.66 12.52 8.89
N SER A 74 5.70 13.45 8.83
CA SER A 74 5.76 14.69 9.61
C SER A 74 5.37 14.46 11.08
N ALA A 75 4.46 13.51 11.34
CA ALA A 75 4.06 13.07 12.68
C ALA A 75 3.42 11.67 12.61
N GLY A 76 3.19 11.07 13.79
CA GLY A 76 2.67 9.70 13.91
C GLY A 76 3.78 8.65 13.75
N ILE A 77 3.37 7.39 13.58
CA ILE A 77 4.28 6.25 13.48
C ILE A 77 4.08 5.56 12.14
N ALA A 78 5.17 5.26 11.46
CA ALA A 78 5.20 4.35 10.32
C ALA A 78 6.28 3.30 10.57
N SER A 79 5.94 2.02 10.43
CA SER A 79 6.90 0.93 10.56
C SER A 79 6.70 -0.13 9.50
N VAL A 80 7.79 -0.73 9.06
CA VAL A 80 7.83 -1.93 8.23
C VAL A 80 8.45 -3.03 9.06
N TRP A 81 7.67 -4.07 9.32
CA TRP A 81 8.00 -5.07 10.34
C TRP A 81 8.35 -4.36 11.65
N ASP A 82 9.51 -4.60 12.22
CA ASP A 82 9.97 -4.00 13.47
C ASP A 82 10.75 -2.68 13.27
N GLN A 83 10.96 -2.25 12.02
CA GLN A 83 11.74 -1.05 11.70
C GLN A 83 10.86 0.20 11.72
N ASP A 84 11.09 1.10 12.65
CA ASP A 84 10.49 2.44 12.68
C ASP A 84 11.11 3.31 11.58
N LEU A 85 10.29 3.75 10.62
CA LEU A 85 10.73 4.56 9.47
C LEU A 85 11.01 6.02 9.84
N GLY A 86 10.40 6.52 10.90
CA GLY A 86 10.63 7.88 11.40
C GLY A 86 12.00 8.03 12.07
N ALA A 87 12.42 7.00 12.81
CA ALA A 87 13.68 6.97 13.55
C ALA A 87 14.86 6.38 12.76
N ALA A 88 14.59 5.61 11.68
CA ALA A 88 15.62 4.90 10.91
C ALA A 88 16.65 5.83 10.28
N GLY A 89 17.94 5.43 10.35
CA GLY A 89 19.02 6.09 9.64
C GLY A 89 19.06 5.76 8.14
N PRO A 90 19.81 6.52 7.32
CA PRO A 90 19.90 6.26 5.88
C PRO A 90 20.36 4.83 5.55
N ALA A 91 21.34 4.29 6.28
CA ALA A 91 21.84 2.92 6.08
C ALA A 91 20.81 1.85 6.44
N ASP A 92 19.98 2.09 7.45
CA ASP A 92 18.89 1.18 7.84
C ASP A 92 17.79 1.17 6.78
N LEU A 93 17.41 2.33 6.25
CA LEU A 93 16.43 2.46 5.17
C LEU A 93 16.94 1.84 3.85
N GLU A 94 18.25 1.92 3.58
CA GLU A 94 18.86 1.25 2.42
C GLU A 94 18.78 -0.27 2.58
N ARG A 95 19.16 -0.81 3.75
CA ARG A 95 19.01 -2.24 4.05
C ARG A 95 17.57 -2.70 3.96
N LEU A 96 16.63 -1.92 4.51
CA LEU A 96 15.21 -2.22 4.42
C LEU A 96 14.74 -2.37 2.96
N ARG A 97 15.09 -1.41 2.10
CA ARG A 97 14.74 -1.46 0.67
C ARG A 97 15.39 -2.62 -0.06
N ARG A 98 16.64 -2.94 0.26
CA ARG A 98 17.38 -4.05 -0.35
C ARG A 98 16.87 -5.41 0.10
N ASP A 99 16.58 -5.56 1.41
CA ASP A 99 16.43 -6.87 2.05
C ASP A 99 14.98 -7.25 2.36
N VAL A 100 14.08 -6.28 2.45
CA VAL A 100 12.71 -6.49 2.93
C VAL A 100 11.67 -6.07 1.90
N LEU A 101 11.96 -5.02 1.11
CA LEU A 101 10.98 -4.42 0.21
C LEU A 101 11.20 -4.81 -1.24
N GLY A 102 10.11 -5.12 -1.94
CA GLY A 102 10.03 -5.03 -3.39
C GLY A 102 9.33 -3.73 -3.76
N LEU A 103 9.88 -2.96 -4.67
CA LEU A 103 9.30 -1.69 -5.09
C LEU A 103 8.92 -1.74 -6.55
N MET A 104 7.66 -1.42 -6.85
CA MET A 104 7.15 -1.23 -8.19
C MET A 104 6.52 0.16 -8.26
N LEU A 105 7.32 1.16 -8.63
CA LEU A 105 6.89 2.55 -8.72
C LEU A 105 6.10 2.79 -10.01
N GLN A 106 5.29 3.84 -10.01
CA GLN A 106 4.45 4.18 -11.14
C GLN A 106 5.27 4.40 -12.42
N GLY A 107 4.96 3.60 -13.45
CA GLY A 107 5.67 3.58 -14.73
C GLY A 107 6.83 2.57 -14.74
N ALA A 108 6.79 1.60 -15.68
CA ALA A 108 7.80 0.56 -15.76
C ALA A 108 9.23 1.12 -15.94
N ASP A 109 9.35 2.22 -16.65
CA ASP A 109 10.65 2.81 -17.02
C ASP A 109 11.46 3.31 -15.81
N VAL A 110 10.81 3.66 -14.69
CA VAL A 110 11.52 4.09 -13.46
C VAL A 110 12.04 2.92 -12.64
N ASN A 111 11.58 1.70 -12.94
CA ASN A 111 11.95 0.47 -12.23
C ASN A 111 13.03 -0.33 -12.97
N LEU A 112 13.40 0.08 -14.19
CA LEU A 112 14.22 -0.72 -15.10
C LEU A 112 15.38 0.08 -15.68
N ILE A 113 16.50 -0.59 -15.91
CA ILE A 113 17.64 -0.08 -16.66
C ILE A 113 17.29 -0.25 -18.17
N GLY A 114 16.86 0.84 -18.81
CA GLY A 114 16.20 0.81 -20.12
C GLY A 114 17.01 0.20 -21.27
N HIS A 115 18.34 0.28 -21.23
CA HIS A 115 19.24 -0.28 -22.24
C HIS A 115 19.64 -1.75 -21.98
N GLU A 116 19.29 -2.30 -20.83
CA GLU A 116 19.54 -3.69 -20.46
C GLU A 116 18.33 -4.57 -20.82
N SER A 117 18.55 -5.89 -20.91
CA SER A 117 17.44 -6.86 -21.06
C SER A 117 16.66 -7.04 -19.77
N ALA A 118 15.46 -7.64 -19.82
CA ALA A 118 14.68 -7.95 -18.63
C ALA A 118 15.44 -8.89 -17.68
N HIS A 119 16.08 -9.92 -18.21
CA HIS A 119 16.88 -10.87 -17.45
C HIS A 119 18.12 -10.21 -16.82
N ALA A 120 18.79 -9.31 -17.54
CA ALA A 120 19.89 -8.53 -16.99
C ALA A 120 19.41 -7.62 -15.83
N ASN A 121 18.25 -6.99 -15.92
CA ASN A 121 17.67 -6.21 -14.83
C ASN A 121 17.42 -7.07 -13.58
N VAL A 122 16.85 -8.27 -13.74
CA VAL A 122 16.65 -9.21 -12.65
C VAL A 122 18.00 -9.62 -12.05
N ALA A 123 18.97 -10.00 -12.87
CA ALA A 123 20.31 -10.40 -12.42
C ALA A 123 21.04 -9.28 -11.68
N TRP A 124 20.86 -8.01 -12.11
CA TRP A 124 21.43 -6.84 -11.40
C TRP A 124 20.86 -6.68 -10.00
N THR A 125 19.59 -6.93 -9.82
CA THR A 125 18.87 -6.73 -8.54
C THR A 125 19.41 -7.67 -7.44
N VAL A 126 19.84 -8.88 -7.81
CA VAL A 126 20.35 -9.87 -6.86
C VAL A 126 21.89 -9.87 -6.70
N ARG A 127 22.59 -9.00 -7.40
CA ARG A 127 24.05 -8.88 -7.29
C ARG A 127 24.50 -8.45 -5.88
N GLY A 128 25.54 -9.11 -5.37
CA GLY A 128 26.16 -8.78 -4.07
C GLY A 128 25.35 -9.27 -2.86
N THR A 129 24.44 -10.21 -3.05
CA THR A 129 23.72 -10.88 -1.97
C THR A 129 24.03 -12.37 -2.03
N ASP A 130 24.74 -12.89 -1.03
CA ASP A 130 25.28 -14.26 -1.04
C ASP A 130 24.22 -15.37 -1.03
N ASP A 131 22.98 -15.09 -0.58
CA ASP A 131 21.91 -16.07 -0.41
C ASP A 131 20.70 -15.86 -1.37
N ARG A 132 20.80 -14.98 -2.35
CA ARG A 132 19.66 -14.65 -3.21
C ARG A 132 19.90 -15.11 -4.63
N ASP A 133 19.09 -16.02 -5.09
CA ASP A 133 19.03 -16.43 -6.48
C ASP A 133 17.98 -15.60 -7.25
N ALA A 134 18.19 -15.42 -8.53
CA ALA A 134 17.27 -14.72 -9.42
C ALA A 134 16.02 -15.53 -9.77
N SER A 135 15.85 -16.75 -9.23
CA SER A 135 14.88 -17.73 -9.70
C SER A 135 13.42 -17.25 -9.64
N LEU A 136 13.05 -16.43 -8.66
CA LEU A 136 11.71 -15.85 -8.59
C LEU A 136 11.49 -14.84 -9.72
N GLY A 137 12.42 -13.92 -9.94
CA GLY A 137 12.34 -12.97 -11.04
C GLY A 137 12.30 -13.65 -12.40
N GLU A 138 13.16 -14.66 -12.61
CA GLU A 138 13.18 -15.47 -13.85
C GLU A 138 11.87 -16.21 -14.07
N ARG A 139 11.28 -16.77 -13.02
CA ARG A 139 9.97 -17.42 -13.08
C ARG A 139 8.86 -16.45 -13.48
N VAL A 140 8.89 -15.22 -12.93
CA VAL A 140 7.94 -14.17 -13.29
C VAL A 140 8.09 -13.76 -14.74
N LEU A 141 9.31 -13.60 -15.25
CA LEU A 141 9.57 -13.29 -16.67
C LEU A 141 9.03 -14.39 -17.58
N ALA A 142 9.35 -15.65 -17.28
CA ALA A 142 8.91 -16.81 -18.05
C ALA A 142 7.38 -16.93 -18.08
N ALA A 143 6.73 -16.81 -16.91
CA ALA A 143 5.27 -16.89 -16.80
C ALA A 143 4.56 -15.73 -17.52
N GLY A 144 5.17 -14.57 -17.56
CA GLY A 144 4.65 -13.40 -18.29
C GLY A 144 5.05 -13.31 -19.76
N GLY A 145 5.70 -14.38 -20.31
CA GLY A 145 6.04 -14.47 -21.74
C GLY A 145 7.14 -13.49 -22.17
N VAL A 146 8.03 -13.12 -21.28
CA VAL A 146 9.21 -12.28 -21.61
C VAL A 146 10.37 -13.21 -21.96
N ALA A 147 10.75 -13.21 -23.26
CA ALA A 147 11.81 -14.06 -23.77
C ALA A 147 13.21 -13.57 -23.36
N ASP A 148 14.14 -14.50 -23.16
CA ASP A 148 15.57 -14.20 -22.97
C ASP A 148 16.27 -14.10 -24.33
N ASP A 149 15.96 -13.03 -25.07
CA ASP A 149 16.52 -12.77 -26.40
C ASP A 149 17.52 -11.58 -26.41
N GLY A 150 17.90 -11.11 -25.23
CA GLY A 150 18.85 -10.01 -25.07
C GLY A 150 18.33 -8.63 -25.47
N ARG A 151 17.04 -8.48 -25.86
CA ARG A 151 16.48 -7.18 -26.24
C ARG A 151 16.42 -6.24 -25.03
N PRO A 152 16.82 -4.98 -25.22
CA PRO A 152 16.64 -3.95 -24.21
C PRO A 152 15.17 -3.79 -23.81
N VAL A 153 14.89 -3.59 -22.52
CA VAL A 153 13.51 -3.41 -22.01
C VAL A 153 12.82 -2.22 -22.67
N ALA A 154 13.55 -1.20 -23.12
CA ALA A 154 13.00 -0.09 -23.88
C ALA A 154 12.31 -0.50 -25.19
N ARG A 155 12.63 -1.69 -25.74
CA ARG A 155 12.02 -2.26 -26.95
C ARG A 155 10.92 -3.27 -26.70
N LEU A 156 10.64 -3.59 -25.44
CA LEU A 156 9.55 -4.48 -25.05
C LEU A 156 8.19 -3.76 -25.17
N SER A 157 7.12 -4.55 -25.31
CA SER A 157 5.76 -4.01 -25.23
C SER A 157 5.46 -3.44 -23.83
N PRO A 158 4.47 -2.57 -23.66
CA PRO A 158 4.09 -2.05 -22.34
C PRO A 158 3.80 -3.15 -21.33
N SER A 159 3.11 -4.22 -21.72
CA SER A 159 2.83 -5.37 -20.86
C SER A 159 4.10 -6.11 -20.43
N GLN A 160 5.01 -6.39 -21.37
CA GLN A 160 6.29 -7.03 -21.08
C GLN A 160 7.17 -6.18 -20.15
N ARG A 161 7.18 -4.85 -20.33
CA ARG A 161 7.90 -3.94 -19.41
C ARG A 161 7.32 -3.96 -18.00
N GLN A 162 5.98 -3.99 -17.85
CA GLN A 162 5.35 -4.11 -16.54
C GLN A 162 5.64 -5.47 -15.89
N THR A 163 5.64 -6.55 -16.67
CA THR A 163 6.08 -7.88 -16.20
C THR A 163 7.54 -7.85 -15.74
N ALA A 164 8.44 -7.21 -16.51
CA ALA A 164 9.84 -7.07 -16.12
C ALA A 164 9.99 -6.24 -14.83
N ALA A 165 9.23 -5.16 -14.66
CA ALA A 165 9.22 -4.38 -13.42
C ALA A 165 8.74 -5.20 -12.21
N LEU A 166 7.70 -6.04 -12.39
CA LEU A 166 7.25 -6.97 -11.35
C LEU A 166 8.33 -8.03 -11.03
N ALA A 167 8.97 -8.58 -12.06
CA ALA A 167 10.05 -9.56 -11.90
C ALA A 167 11.22 -8.98 -11.09
N VAL A 168 11.65 -7.76 -11.39
CA VAL A 168 12.69 -7.04 -10.65
C VAL A 168 12.26 -6.80 -9.20
N ALA A 169 11.03 -6.33 -8.98
CA ALA A 169 10.52 -6.07 -7.63
C ALA A 169 10.43 -7.34 -6.76
N LEU A 170 10.21 -8.51 -7.37
CA LEU A 170 10.11 -9.80 -6.67
C LEU A 170 11.43 -10.58 -6.63
N ALA A 171 12.44 -10.22 -7.44
CA ALA A 171 13.68 -10.98 -7.59
C ALA A 171 14.41 -11.26 -6.25
N THR A 172 14.38 -10.31 -5.32
CA THR A 172 15.02 -10.44 -4.00
C THR A 172 14.17 -11.22 -2.99
N ARG A 173 13.03 -11.81 -3.37
CA ARG A 173 12.08 -12.47 -2.46
C ARG A 173 11.70 -11.54 -1.29
N PRO A 174 11.16 -10.34 -1.57
CA PRO A 174 10.85 -9.37 -0.53
C PRO A 174 9.79 -9.93 0.42
N ARG A 175 9.76 -9.40 1.65
CA ARG A 175 8.70 -9.72 2.61
C ARG A 175 7.46 -8.84 2.43
N LEU A 176 7.62 -7.68 1.75
CA LEU A 176 6.55 -6.73 1.42
C LEU A 176 6.79 -6.15 0.03
N LEU A 177 5.83 -6.33 -0.86
CA LEU A 177 5.76 -5.66 -2.16
C LEU A 177 4.95 -4.37 -2.03
N LEU A 178 5.55 -3.24 -2.42
CA LEU A 178 4.89 -1.96 -2.57
C LEU A 178 4.72 -1.66 -4.06
N ALA A 179 3.48 -1.52 -4.53
CA ALA A 179 3.18 -1.34 -5.94
C ALA A 179 2.31 -0.09 -6.17
N ASP A 180 2.84 0.90 -6.90
CA ASP A 180 2.13 2.13 -7.27
C ASP A 180 1.60 2.04 -8.70
N GLU A 181 0.27 1.93 -8.85
CA GLU A 181 -0.43 1.85 -10.14
C GLU A 181 0.18 0.82 -11.10
N PRO A 182 0.39 -0.45 -10.68
CA PRO A 182 1.18 -1.43 -11.42
C PRO A 182 0.59 -1.80 -12.79
N THR A 183 -0.68 -1.52 -12.99
CA THR A 183 -1.41 -1.85 -14.24
C THR A 183 -1.74 -0.63 -15.08
N SER A 184 -1.22 0.55 -14.72
CA SER A 184 -1.45 1.76 -15.49
C SER A 184 -0.96 1.59 -16.93
N ARG A 185 -1.75 2.07 -17.91
CA ARG A 185 -1.47 1.99 -19.34
C ARG A 185 -1.53 0.59 -19.96
N LEU A 186 -2.04 -0.42 -19.26
CA LEU A 186 -2.33 -1.74 -19.82
C LEU A 186 -3.77 -1.81 -20.28
N ASP A 187 -4.00 -2.54 -21.38
CA ASP A 187 -5.34 -2.97 -21.77
C ASP A 187 -5.90 -3.98 -20.77
N ASP A 188 -7.18 -4.31 -20.90
CA ASP A 188 -7.87 -5.19 -19.95
C ASP A 188 -7.24 -6.58 -19.88
N HIS A 189 -6.81 -7.15 -21.00
CA HIS A 189 -6.21 -8.48 -21.04
C HIS A 189 -4.83 -8.50 -20.35
N ALA A 190 -3.96 -7.56 -20.70
CA ALA A 190 -2.64 -7.43 -20.10
C ALA A 190 -2.71 -7.09 -18.61
N ARG A 191 -3.70 -6.28 -18.19
CA ARG A 191 -3.95 -5.97 -16.79
C ARG A 191 -4.28 -7.22 -16.00
N GLU A 192 -5.27 -8.03 -16.46
CA GLU A 192 -5.65 -9.26 -15.77
C GLU A 192 -4.49 -10.25 -15.69
N ALA A 193 -3.74 -10.44 -16.79
CA ALA A 193 -2.59 -11.32 -16.80
C ALA A 193 -1.50 -10.88 -15.79
N LEU A 194 -1.20 -9.59 -15.69
CA LEU A 194 -0.24 -9.08 -14.71
C LEU A 194 -0.73 -9.24 -13.27
N LEU A 195 -2.04 -9.02 -13.02
CA LEU A 195 -2.62 -9.20 -11.68
C LEU A 195 -2.65 -10.66 -11.28
N ASP A 196 -2.97 -11.59 -12.20
CA ASP A 196 -2.90 -13.04 -11.96
C ASP A 196 -1.48 -13.45 -11.56
N LEU A 197 -0.49 -12.96 -12.29
CA LEU A 197 0.92 -13.24 -12.01
C LEU A 197 1.33 -12.67 -10.64
N LEU A 198 1.00 -11.41 -10.34
CA LEU A 198 1.29 -10.78 -9.06
C LEU A 198 0.65 -11.56 -7.90
N VAL A 199 -0.63 -11.87 -8.00
CA VAL A 199 -1.38 -12.59 -6.96
C VAL A 199 -0.78 -13.99 -6.75
N THR A 200 -0.58 -14.74 -7.84
CA THR A 200 -0.05 -16.11 -7.78
C THR A 200 1.33 -16.18 -7.13
N GLU A 201 2.24 -15.31 -7.57
CA GLU A 201 3.62 -15.37 -7.06
C GLU A 201 3.73 -14.81 -5.63
N THR A 202 2.99 -13.77 -5.29
CA THR A 202 3.01 -13.25 -3.91
C THR A 202 2.33 -14.20 -2.92
N GLU A 203 1.28 -14.92 -3.34
CA GLU A 203 0.64 -15.94 -2.52
C GLU A 203 1.56 -17.15 -2.30
N ARG A 204 2.19 -17.63 -3.37
CA ARG A 204 3.13 -18.76 -3.32
C ARG A 204 4.32 -18.51 -2.39
N GLU A 205 4.86 -17.29 -2.41
CA GLU A 205 6.03 -16.90 -1.61
C GLU A 205 5.64 -16.31 -0.23
N GLY A 206 4.34 -16.13 0.06
CA GLY A 206 3.87 -15.55 1.32
C GLY A 206 4.22 -14.06 1.47
N ILE A 207 4.37 -13.35 0.34
CA ILE A 207 4.74 -11.93 0.31
C ILE A 207 3.51 -11.08 0.61
N ALA A 208 3.63 -10.17 1.59
CA ALA A 208 2.61 -9.15 1.82
C ALA A 208 2.63 -8.12 0.68
N VAL A 209 1.47 -7.54 0.35
CA VAL A 209 1.34 -6.54 -0.72
C VAL A 209 0.60 -5.31 -0.22
N LEU A 210 1.14 -4.14 -0.47
CA LEU A 210 0.42 -2.87 -0.43
C LEU A 210 0.41 -2.29 -1.85
N LEU A 211 -0.74 -2.40 -2.51
CA LEU A 211 -0.94 -1.94 -3.87
C LEU A 211 -1.77 -0.65 -3.85
N VAL A 212 -1.32 0.37 -4.55
CA VAL A 212 -2.02 1.64 -4.73
C VAL A 212 -2.65 1.67 -6.12
N THR A 213 -3.92 2.03 -6.18
CA THR A 213 -4.63 2.18 -7.46
C THR A 213 -5.84 3.12 -7.34
N HIS A 214 -6.31 3.62 -8.47
CA HIS A 214 -7.61 4.30 -8.61
C HIS A 214 -8.64 3.41 -9.33
N ASP A 215 -8.24 2.24 -9.85
CA ASP A 215 -9.14 1.28 -10.51
C ASP A 215 -9.68 0.27 -9.50
N GLU A 216 -10.99 0.31 -9.26
CA GLU A 216 -11.68 -0.60 -8.34
C GLU A 216 -11.56 -2.07 -8.79
N ARG A 217 -11.47 -2.35 -10.10
CA ARG A 217 -11.30 -3.70 -10.63
C ARG A 217 -9.96 -4.30 -10.19
N VAL A 218 -8.91 -3.49 -10.21
CA VAL A 218 -7.58 -3.87 -9.69
C VAL A 218 -7.64 -4.11 -8.19
N ALA A 219 -8.27 -3.20 -7.45
CA ALA A 219 -8.37 -3.30 -6.00
C ALA A 219 -9.13 -4.56 -5.55
N ARG A 220 -10.17 -4.97 -6.27
CA ARG A 220 -10.94 -6.19 -5.99
C ARG A 220 -10.17 -7.50 -6.15
N ARG A 221 -8.99 -7.47 -6.79
CA ARG A 221 -8.10 -8.64 -6.89
C ARG A 221 -7.30 -8.86 -5.59
N MET A 222 -7.29 -7.88 -4.70
CA MET A 222 -6.65 -7.97 -3.40
C MET A 222 -7.61 -8.53 -2.34
N GLN A 223 -7.08 -9.05 -1.24
CA GLN A 223 -7.88 -9.64 -0.16
C GLN A 223 -8.63 -8.58 0.66
N ARG A 224 -8.10 -7.35 0.65
CA ARG A 224 -8.65 -6.23 1.41
C ARG A 224 -8.48 -4.93 0.64
N MET A 225 -9.52 -4.12 0.60
CA MET A 225 -9.50 -2.78 0.02
C MET A 225 -9.65 -1.75 1.12
N VAL A 226 -8.85 -0.70 1.05
CA VAL A 226 -8.90 0.45 1.96
C VAL A 226 -9.07 1.70 1.12
N HIS A 227 -10.12 2.46 1.38
CA HIS A 227 -10.41 3.69 0.65
C HIS A 227 -9.75 4.88 1.32
N LEU A 228 -8.86 5.55 0.59
CA LEU A 228 -8.22 6.78 1.01
C LEU A 228 -8.86 7.98 0.33
N ARG A 229 -9.30 8.97 1.12
CA ARG A 229 -9.86 10.21 0.63
C ARG A 229 -9.37 11.38 1.49
N ASP A 230 -8.96 12.47 0.84
CA ASP A 230 -8.52 13.70 1.52
C ASP A 230 -7.49 13.46 2.64
N GLY A 231 -6.59 12.49 2.41
CA GLY A 231 -5.55 12.12 3.37
C GLY A 231 -6.04 11.30 4.56
N ARG A 232 -7.26 10.72 4.53
CA ARG A 232 -7.84 9.90 5.60
C ARG A 232 -8.32 8.55 5.07
N VAL A 233 -8.26 7.52 5.91
CA VAL A 233 -8.94 6.24 5.65
C VAL A 233 -10.43 6.43 5.94
N GLY A 234 -11.27 6.20 4.93
CA GLY A 234 -12.72 6.37 5.06
C GLY A 234 -13.49 5.06 5.17
N GLU A 235 -13.16 4.11 4.36
CA GLU A 235 -13.87 2.83 4.26
C GLU A 235 -12.87 1.68 4.08
N GLU A 236 -13.28 0.51 4.52
CA GLU A 236 -12.55 -0.74 4.36
C GLU A 236 -13.49 -1.84 3.90
N ASP A 237 -13.05 -2.64 2.92
CA ASP A 237 -13.74 -3.84 2.46
C ASP A 237 -12.79 -5.05 2.55
N SER A 238 -13.19 -6.06 3.31
CA SER A 238 -12.41 -7.29 3.54
C SER A 238 -13.17 -8.55 3.15
N GLY A 239 -14.07 -8.47 2.17
CA GLY A 239 -14.89 -9.59 1.71
C GLY A 239 -16.10 -9.89 2.63
N SER A 240 -16.14 -9.34 3.83
CA SER A 240 -17.30 -9.38 4.75
C SER A 240 -18.21 -8.15 4.61
N GLY A 241 -17.97 -7.32 3.58
CA GLY A 241 -18.70 -6.10 3.30
C GLY A 241 -17.94 -4.83 3.64
N ARG A 242 -18.43 -3.71 3.11
CA ARG A 242 -17.85 -2.38 3.34
C ARG A 242 -18.16 -1.91 4.76
N ARG A 243 -17.13 -1.42 5.43
CA ARG A 243 -17.21 -0.85 6.79
C ARG A 243 -16.61 0.54 6.78
N ALA A 244 -17.31 1.50 7.38
CA ALA A 244 -16.71 2.79 7.67
C ALA A 244 -15.69 2.65 8.80
N VAL A 245 -14.59 3.38 8.69
CA VAL A 245 -13.54 3.36 9.70
C VAL A 245 -13.71 4.57 10.61
N VAL A 246 -13.76 4.35 11.93
CA VAL A 246 -13.72 5.43 12.91
C VAL A 246 -12.31 6.03 12.89
N THR A 247 -12.21 7.32 12.57
CA THR A 247 -10.93 8.02 12.52
C THR A 247 -10.41 8.36 13.92
N ALA A 248 -9.13 8.70 14.05
CA ALA A 248 -8.50 9.01 15.34
C ALA A 248 -9.15 10.19 16.08
N ASP A 249 -9.82 11.08 15.36
CA ASP A 249 -10.62 12.19 15.93
C ASP A 249 -12.05 11.78 16.31
N GLY A 250 -12.39 10.48 16.19
CA GLY A 250 -13.71 9.94 16.49
C GLY A 250 -14.76 10.18 15.41
N SER A 251 -14.41 10.73 14.25
CA SER A 251 -15.35 10.88 13.15
C SER A 251 -15.55 9.57 12.39
N VAL A 252 -16.76 9.37 11.84
CA VAL A 252 -17.09 8.25 10.95
C VAL A 252 -17.50 8.84 9.62
N PRO A 253 -16.72 8.66 8.55
CA PRO A 253 -17.10 9.17 7.23
C PRO A 253 -18.32 8.40 6.70
N ILE A 254 -19.29 9.13 6.17
CA ILE A 254 -20.44 8.51 5.51
C ILE A 254 -19.98 7.87 4.19
N PRO A 255 -20.20 6.56 4.01
CA PRO A 255 -19.90 5.85 2.77
C PRO A 255 -20.48 6.54 1.53
N GLU A 256 -19.73 6.52 0.43
CA GLU A 256 -20.11 7.27 -0.78
C GLU A 256 -21.49 6.89 -1.31
N HIS A 257 -21.82 5.60 -1.29
CA HIS A 257 -23.12 5.09 -1.74
C HIS A 257 -24.31 5.55 -0.86
N LEU A 258 -24.06 6.04 0.35
CA LEU A 258 -25.07 6.58 1.27
C LEU A 258 -25.15 8.11 1.24
N ARG A 259 -24.17 8.80 0.64
CA ARG A 259 -24.06 10.27 0.68
C ARG A 259 -25.22 11.04 0.04
N ALA A 260 -25.89 10.44 -0.95
CA ALA A 260 -27.02 11.10 -1.61
C ALA A 260 -28.13 11.54 -0.63
N GLY A 261 -28.29 10.81 0.50
CA GLY A 261 -29.22 11.18 1.57
C GLY A 261 -28.65 12.13 2.65
N TRP A 262 -27.35 12.46 2.57
CA TRP A 262 -26.62 13.14 3.63
C TRP A 262 -25.77 14.29 3.07
N PRO A 263 -26.39 15.42 2.70
CA PRO A 263 -25.64 16.57 2.16
C PRO A 263 -24.71 17.15 3.21
N ALA A 264 -23.64 17.82 2.73
CA ALA A 264 -22.71 18.54 3.60
C ALA A 264 -23.48 19.60 4.42
N GLY A 265 -23.20 19.66 5.72
CA GLY A 265 -23.90 20.57 6.65
C GLY A 265 -25.24 20.04 7.21
N ALA A 266 -25.67 18.83 6.83
CA ALA A 266 -26.84 18.21 7.45
C ALA A 266 -26.60 17.98 8.95
N LEU A 267 -27.54 18.40 9.78
CA LEU A 267 -27.55 18.12 11.21
C LEU A 267 -28.03 16.69 11.47
N VAL A 268 -27.36 16.02 12.39
CA VAL A 268 -27.67 14.63 12.75
C VAL A 268 -27.76 14.46 14.26
N THR A 269 -28.66 13.57 14.69
CA THR A 269 -28.64 13.02 16.05
C THR A 269 -27.91 11.68 16.03
N VAL A 270 -27.12 11.41 17.05
CA VAL A 270 -26.41 10.15 17.22
C VAL A 270 -26.82 9.56 18.56
N GLU A 271 -27.40 8.37 18.54
CA GLU A 271 -27.91 7.69 19.74
C GLU A 271 -27.36 6.26 19.79
N PRO A 272 -27.04 5.72 21.01
CA PRO A 272 -26.71 4.31 21.14
C PRO A 272 -27.96 3.45 20.85
N ASP A 273 -27.78 2.32 20.16
CA ASP A 273 -28.87 1.39 19.81
C ASP A 273 -29.17 0.36 20.92
N GLY A 274 -28.48 0.43 22.07
CA GLY A 274 -28.62 -0.50 23.18
C GLY A 274 -27.90 -1.86 22.98
N SER A 275 -27.35 -2.12 21.79
CA SER A 275 -26.60 -3.35 21.48
C SER A 275 -25.09 -3.10 21.35
N GLY A 276 -24.63 -1.88 21.64
CA GLY A 276 -23.24 -1.43 21.47
C GLY A 276 -22.98 -0.77 20.11
N GLY A 277 -24.02 -0.54 19.31
CA GLY A 277 -23.99 0.22 18.07
C GLY A 277 -24.46 1.67 18.26
N LEU A 278 -24.32 2.45 17.19
CA LEU A 278 -24.81 3.83 17.09
C LEU A 278 -25.80 3.94 15.95
N VAL A 279 -26.92 4.60 16.21
CA VAL A 279 -27.88 4.99 15.19
C VAL A 279 -27.70 6.47 14.89
N VAL A 280 -27.47 6.78 13.61
CA VAL A 280 -27.37 8.16 13.13
C VAL A 280 -28.66 8.50 12.38
N ARG A 281 -29.34 9.56 12.77
CA ARG A 281 -30.56 10.04 12.12
C ARG A 281 -30.36 11.47 11.67
N ARG A 282 -30.82 11.79 10.48
CA ARG A 282 -30.86 13.17 10.01
C ARG A 282 -31.95 13.92 10.78
N THR A 283 -31.61 15.06 11.32
CA THR A 283 -32.59 15.96 11.93
C THR A 283 -33.26 16.75 10.80
N GLU A 284 -34.55 16.57 10.62
CA GLU A 284 -35.33 17.46 9.75
C GLU A 284 -35.52 18.79 10.50
N GLU A 285 -34.58 19.72 10.41
CA GLU A 285 -34.91 21.10 10.71
C GLU A 285 -35.59 21.69 9.47
N THR A 286 -36.89 21.91 9.60
CA THR A 286 -37.61 22.78 8.71
C THR A 286 -37.07 24.21 8.89
N PRO A 287 -36.72 24.92 7.80
CA PRO A 287 -36.16 26.28 7.86
C PRO A 287 -37.17 27.29 8.45
#